data_2cfe741f7f9c3c73d34e2dbe48edd52c
#
_entry.id   2cfe741f7f9c3c73d34e2dbe48edd52c
#
_cell.length_a   1.000
_cell.length_b   1.000
_cell.length_c   1.000
_cell.angle_alpha   90.00
_cell.angle_beta   90.00
_cell.angle_gamma   90.00
#
_symmetry.space_group_name_H-M   'P 1'
#
loop_
_entity.id
_entity.type
_entity.pdbx_description
1 polymer ?
#
loop_
_entity_poly.entity_id
_entity_poly.type
_entity_poly.pdbx_seq_one_letter_code
_entity_poly.pdbx_strand_id
1 'polypeptide(L)'
;MYSDRVALYKQLEEAFDSKILAYITSDRPNMSAQIAPDVIDYFIDHLDKIGPCNKISLVLYTRGGDTSAARNIVNLLRMYCDTLQVIVPHKAHSSGTIISLGANEVVMTKQATLGPIDPSLHTALNPQVPDGSLFPVSVEAVKGYLEFAKNELSITDNASLASIFEKLSDFVHPLVLGEVYRSKAQIQMMAEQLIQNQVADPDKKRKIIAFLCSESGSHDYTINRREAQNELGLNVKKPSLEQYELIKKLYDDINDELLFSKPFMLTEVNGAYTVRRCLLESVVGGSDYFSTEGVVVRAPMPDGQIAIQNRINFEGWRHDRSSDNDNLAITDGEEAIVYERGADYQT
;
A
#
# COMPACT_ATOMS: atom_id res chain seq x y z
N MET A 1 1.66 -3.81 21.39
CA MET A 1 0.23 -3.49 21.12
C MET A 1 0.05 -1.98 21.09
N TYR A 2 -1.10 -1.44 20.57
CA TYR A 2 -1.30 0.01 20.42
C TYR A 2 -1.05 0.79 21.71
N SER A 3 -1.54 0.31 22.87
CA SER A 3 -1.31 0.94 24.19
C SER A 3 0.16 1.25 24.46
N ASP A 4 1.05 0.38 24.05
CA ASP A 4 2.50 0.52 24.27
C ASP A 4 3.10 1.52 23.25
N ARG A 5 2.49 1.62 22.06
CA ARG A 5 2.93 2.53 20.98
C ARG A 5 2.50 3.99 21.19
N VAL A 6 1.46 4.26 21.97
CA VAL A 6 0.99 5.66 22.21
C VAL A 6 2.12 6.57 22.69
N ALA A 7 2.97 6.06 23.60
CA ALA A 7 4.12 6.82 24.08
C ALA A 7 5.14 7.11 22.96
N LEU A 8 5.36 6.16 22.06
CA LEU A 8 6.23 6.35 20.89
C LEU A 8 5.64 7.34 19.89
N TYR A 9 4.32 7.30 19.66
CA TYR A 9 3.65 8.28 18.80
C TYR A 9 3.79 9.71 19.36
N LYS A 10 3.61 9.91 20.67
CA LYS A 10 3.80 11.22 21.30
C LYS A 10 5.26 11.72 21.16
N GLN A 11 6.26 10.85 21.36
CA GLN A 11 7.66 11.20 21.14
C GLN A 11 7.95 11.53 19.68
N LEU A 12 7.33 10.84 18.72
CA LEU A 12 7.44 11.16 17.31
C LEU A 12 6.77 12.49 16.97
N GLU A 13 5.59 12.80 17.56
CA GLU A 13 4.94 14.10 17.39
C GLU A 13 5.87 15.25 17.83
N GLU A 14 6.54 15.11 18.98
CA GLU A 14 7.54 16.07 19.46
C GLU A 14 8.75 16.16 18.54
N ALA A 15 9.35 15.00 18.17
CA ALA A 15 10.56 14.95 17.36
C ALA A 15 10.40 15.48 15.93
N PHE A 16 9.18 15.45 15.39
CA PHE A 16 8.85 15.92 14.04
C PHE A 16 8.06 17.24 14.03
N ASP A 17 7.68 17.74 15.19
CA ASP A 17 6.77 18.89 15.32
C ASP A 17 5.55 18.74 14.41
N SER A 18 4.83 17.63 14.57
CA SER A 18 3.72 17.24 13.68
C SER A 18 2.75 16.28 14.35
N LYS A 19 1.53 16.19 13.84
CA LYS A 19 0.63 15.09 14.19
C LYS A 19 1.06 13.81 13.47
N ILE A 20 1.15 12.71 14.20
CA ILE A 20 1.53 11.41 13.65
C ILE A 20 0.30 10.57 13.34
N LEU A 21 0.28 10.07 12.11
CA LEU A 21 -0.66 9.06 11.65
C LEU A 21 0.17 7.89 11.07
N ALA A 22 -0.08 6.66 11.51
CA ALA A 22 0.61 5.48 10.99
C ALA A 22 -0.33 4.65 10.14
N TYR A 23 0.05 4.40 8.89
CA TYR A 23 -0.69 3.52 7.98
C TYR A 23 0.24 2.42 7.47
N ILE A 24 -0.03 1.19 7.88
CA ILE A 24 0.85 0.05 7.68
C ILE A 24 0.05 -1.09 7.07
N THR A 25 0.38 -1.49 5.85
CA THR A 25 -0.17 -2.71 5.23
C THR A 25 0.84 -3.84 5.33
N SER A 26 0.43 -4.96 5.92
CA SER A 26 1.31 -6.11 6.11
C SER A 26 1.66 -6.80 4.79
N ASP A 27 2.91 -7.19 4.63
CA ASP A 27 3.36 -8.07 3.55
C ASP A 27 3.65 -9.51 4.03
N ARG A 28 3.04 -9.90 5.17
CA ARG A 28 3.12 -11.26 5.71
C ARG A 28 2.73 -12.29 4.64
N PRO A 29 3.61 -13.26 4.29
CA PRO A 29 3.27 -14.24 3.28
C PRO A 29 1.99 -15.02 3.64
N ASN A 30 1.10 -15.19 2.66
CA ASN A 30 -0.24 -15.78 2.74
C ASN A 30 -1.29 -14.97 3.52
N MET A 31 -0.91 -13.79 4.10
CA MET A 31 -1.81 -12.88 4.83
C MET A 31 -1.41 -11.42 4.61
N SER A 32 -0.95 -11.09 3.41
CA SER A 32 -0.64 -9.70 3.05
C SER A 32 -1.90 -8.84 2.91
N ALA A 33 -1.73 -7.55 3.07
CA ALA A 33 -2.73 -6.53 2.75
C ALA A 33 -2.15 -5.51 1.78
N GLN A 34 -3.04 -4.76 1.14
CA GLN A 34 -2.69 -3.68 0.20
C GLN A 34 -3.49 -2.43 0.52
N ILE A 35 -3.06 -1.30 -0.01
CA ILE A 35 -3.85 -0.07 0.02
C ILE A 35 -5.15 -0.33 -0.75
N ALA A 36 -6.30 -0.08 -0.11
CA ALA A 36 -7.62 -0.29 -0.68
C ALA A 36 -8.58 0.85 -0.30
N PRO A 37 -9.67 1.07 -1.04
CA PRO A 37 -10.59 2.18 -0.80
C PRO A 37 -11.31 2.14 0.54
N ASP A 38 -11.48 0.97 1.13
CA ASP A 38 -12.17 0.73 2.41
C ASP A 38 -11.52 1.42 3.62
N VAL A 39 -10.25 1.84 3.51
CA VAL A 39 -9.55 2.57 4.58
C VAL A 39 -9.95 4.05 4.68
N ILE A 40 -10.59 4.61 3.66
CA ILE A 40 -10.83 6.07 3.57
C ILE A 40 -11.68 6.58 4.74
N ASP A 41 -12.74 5.87 5.10
CA ASP A 41 -13.62 6.27 6.21
C ASP A 41 -12.85 6.31 7.54
N TYR A 42 -11.93 5.37 7.77
CA TYR A 42 -11.08 5.35 8.96
C TYR A 42 -10.07 6.50 8.98
N PHE A 43 -9.52 6.88 7.83
CA PHE A 43 -8.71 8.10 7.73
C PHE A 43 -9.51 9.34 8.11
N ILE A 44 -10.77 9.45 7.66
CA ILE A 44 -11.65 10.56 8.02
C ILE A 44 -11.85 10.60 9.53
N ASP A 45 -12.20 9.49 10.17
CA ASP A 45 -12.42 9.41 11.61
C ASP A 45 -11.18 9.82 12.42
N HIS A 46 -9.97 9.41 11.99
CA HIS A 46 -8.73 9.84 12.61
C HIS A 46 -8.46 11.32 12.42
N LEU A 47 -8.65 11.83 11.20
CA LEU A 47 -8.39 13.22 10.85
C LEU A 47 -9.38 14.18 11.51
N ASP A 48 -10.65 13.80 11.65
CA ASP A 48 -11.65 14.60 12.38
C ASP A 48 -11.29 14.72 13.86
N LYS A 49 -10.74 13.67 14.47
CA LYS A 49 -10.22 13.71 15.85
C LYS A 49 -8.93 14.53 15.98
N ILE A 50 -8.05 14.51 14.97
CA ILE A 50 -6.82 15.32 14.92
C ILE A 50 -7.18 16.80 14.73
N GLY A 51 -8.15 17.11 13.87
CA GLY A 51 -8.52 18.46 13.44
C GLY A 51 -7.47 19.10 12.52
N PRO A 52 -7.78 20.30 11.98
CA PRO A 52 -6.84 21.06 11.16
C PRO A 52 -5.55 21.39 11.93
N CYS A 53 -4.39 21.19 11.31
CA CYS A 53 -3.09 21.41 11.94
C CYS A 53 -2.04 21.85 10.92
N ASN A 54 -0.91 22.39 11.40
CA ASN A 54 0.16 22.86 10.51
C ASN A 54 0.83 21.72 9.74
N LYS A 55 1.05 20.56 10.42
CA LYS A 55 1.80 19.47 9.83
C LYS A 55 1.26 18.11 10.26
N ILE A 56 1.11 17.21 9.29
CA ILE A 56 0.85 15.78 9.49
C ILE A 56 2.06 15.00 8.95
N SER A 57 2.55 14.06 9.75
CA SER A 57 3.55 13.08 9.33
C SER A 57 2.92 11.69 9.26
N LEU A 58 2.77 11.18 8.04
CA LEU A 58 2.26 9.84 7.79
C LEU A 58 3.42 8.83 7.84
N VAL A 59 3.47 7.99 8.86
CA VAL A 59 4.36 6.82 8.88
C VAL A 59 3.76 5.76 7.96
N LEU A 60 4.45 5.47 6.87
CA LEU A 60 3.92 4.62 5.80
C LEU A 60 4.81 3.40 5.57
N TYR A 61 4.20 2.22 5.67
CA TYR A 61 4.81 0.97 5.22
C TYR A 61 3.82 0.21 4.35
N THR A 62 4.19 -0.07 3.10
CA THR A 62 3.31 -0.75 2.15
C THR A 62 4.07 -1.30 0.94
N ARG A 63 3.56 -2.39 0.35
CA ARG A 63 3.95 -2.85 -1.00
C ARG A 63 3.15 -2.18 -2.11
N GLY A 64 2.10 -1.42 -1.77
CA GLY A 64 1.24 -0.75 -2.72
C GLY A 64 -0.22 -1.20 -2.63
N GLY A 65 -0.94 -1.10 -3.74
CA GLY A 65 -2.36 -1.43 -3.86
C GLY A 65 -3.08 -0.47 -4.80
N ASP A 66 -4.31 -0.08 -4.46
CA ASP A 66 -5.14 0.78 -5.30
C ASP A 66 -4.56 2.20 -5.41
N THR A 67 -4.32 2.64 -6.64
CA THR A 67 -3.72 3.95 -6.93
C THR A 67 -4.69 5.10 -6.70
N SER A 68 -5.99 4.87 -6.90
CA SER A 68 -7.03 5.89 -6.68
C SER A 68 -7.23 6.11 -5.18
N ALA A 69 -7.22 5.04 -4.39
CA ALA A 69 -7.23 5.13 -2.92
C ALA A 69 -5.99 5.88 -2.40
N ALA A 70 -4.80 5.60 -2.93
CA ALA A 70 -3.58 6.32 -2.57
C ALA A 70 -3.69 7.83 -2.84
N ARG A 71 -4.23 8.21 -4.01
CA ARG A 71 -4.49 9.62 -4.33
C ARG A 71 -5.52 10.24 -3.39
N ASN A 72 -6.59 9.52 -3.07
CA ASN A 72 -7.62 10.01 -2.16
C ASN A 72 -7.07 10.23 -0.76
N ILE A 73 -6.23 9.32 -0.24
CA ILE A 73 -5.52 9.50 1.04
C ILE A 73 -4.71 10.80 1.04
N VAL A 74 -3.91 11.05 0.00
CA VAL A 74 -3.11 12.29 -0.09
C VAL A 74 -4.00 13.53 -0.11
N ASN A 75 -5.04 13.53 -0.94
CA ASN A 75 -5.97 14.66 -1.03
C ASN A 75 -6.66 14.92 0.31
N LEU A 76 -7.10 13.87 0.99
CA LEU A 76 -7.75 13.95 2.29
C LEU A 76 -6.79 14.54 3.35
N LEU A 77 -5.58 13.98 3.48
CA LEU A 77 -4.57 14.48 4.42
C LEU A 77 -4.28 15.98 4.20
N ARG A 78 -4.22 16.42 2.94
CA ARG A 78 -3.97 17.82 2.58
C ARG A 78 -5.12 18.76 2.92
N MET A 79 -6.33 18.28 3.15
CA MET A 79 -7.45 19.10 3.63
C MET A 79 -7.31 19.44 5.12
N TYR A 80 -6.47 18.69 5.87
CA TYR A 80 -6.29 18.85 7.31
C TYR A 80 -4.93 19.44 7.70
N CYS A 81 -3.99 19.60 6.77
CA CYS A 81 -2.67 20.15 7.09
C CYS A 81 -2.09 21.04 5.98
N ASP A 82 -1.29 22.04 6.38
CA ASP A 82 -0.53 22.88 5.46
C ASP A 82 0.67 22.13 4.89
N THR A 83 1.30 21.28 5.70
CA THR A 83 2.46 20.49 5.32
C THR A 83 2.21 19.00 5.55
N LEU A 84 2.25 18.22 4.49
CA LEU A 84 2.24 16.76 4.54
C LEU A 84 3.67 16.22 4.45
N GLN A 85 4.10 15.46 5.46
CA GLN A 85 5.34 14.69 5.46
C GLN A 85 5.02 13.20 5.41
N VAL A 86 5.78 12.42 4.65
CA VAL A 86 5.71 10.95 4.67
C VAL A 86 6.99 10.42 5.28
N ILE A 87 6.88 9.58 6.29
CA ILE A 87 8.00 8.89 6.95
C ILE A 87 7.99 7.43 6.49
N VAL A 88 9.06 7.02 5.80
CA VAL A 88 9.20 5.64 5.30
C VAL A 88 10.23 4.91 6.17
N PRO A 89 9.77 4.01 7.06
CA PRO A 89 10.67 3.24 7.92
C PRO A 89 11.45 2.17 7.16
N HIS A 90 10.83 1.53 6.16
CA HIS A 90 11.45 0.44 5.41
C HIS A 90 11.05 0.45 3.92
N LYS A 91 9.77 0.36 3.56
CA LYS A 91 9.32 0.39 2.16
C LYS A 91 7.99 1.13 1.99
N ALA A 92 7.88 1.86 0.89
CA ALA A 92 6.63 2.44 0.39
C ALA A 92 6.64 2.30 -1.14
N HIS A 93 6.23 1.12 -1.64
CA HIS A 93 6.34 0.77 -3.05
C HIS A 93 5.04 1.02 -3.81
N SER A 94 5.10 1.15 -5.13
CA SER A 94 3.96 1.33 -6.03
C SER A 94 3.04 2.46 -5.55
N SER A 95 1.79 2.19 -5.16
CA SER A 95 0.87 3.20 -4.60
C SER A 95 1.40 3.89 -3.33
N GLY A 96 2.32 3.26 -2.59
CA GLY A 96 3.06 3.92 -1.49
C GLY A 96 4.02 5.01 -1.99
N THR A 97 4.64 4.80 -3.15
CA THR A 97 5.42 5.84 -3.84
C THR A 97 4.51 6.98 -4.30
N ILE A 98 3.30 6.69 -4.79
CA ILE A 98 2.30 7.72 -5.17
C ILE A 98 1.96 8.59 -3.96
N ILE A 99 1.71 8.00 -2.79
CA ILE A 99 1.48 8.76 -1.55
C ILE A 99 2.71 9.63 -1.23
N SER A 100 3.92 9.06 -1.36
CA SER A 100 5.17 9.77 -1.09
C SER A 100 5.41 10.94 -2.05
N LEU A 101 5.04 10.82 -3.34
CA LEU A 101 5.08 11.92 -4.30
C LEU A 101 4.13 13.06 -3.90
N GLY A 102 3.02 12.72 -3.27
CA GLY A 102 2.03 13.68 -2.81
C GLY A 102 2.43 14.47 -1.56
N ALA A 103 3.49 14.10 -0.86
CA ALA A 103 3.99 14.82 0.32
C ALA A 103 4.77 16.09 -0.07
N ASN A 104 4.95 17.01 0.88
CA ASN A 104 5.87 18.14 0.75
C ASN A 104 7.33 17.67 0.91
N GLU A 105 7.54 16.69 1.78
CA GLU A 105 8.84 16.07 2.00
C GLU A 105 8.69 14.59 2.41
N VAL A 106 9.70 13.78 2.13
CA VAL A 106 9.75 12.37 2.48
C VAL A 106 10.94 12.12 3.40
N VAL A 107 10.69 11.61 4.60
CA VAL A 107 11.75 11.15 5.51
C VAL A 107 12.01 9.67 5.24
N MET A 108 13.21 9.34 4.79
CA MET A 108 13.59 7.96 4.53
C MET A 108 14.69 7.51 5.48
N THR A 109 14.47 6.40 6.18
CA THR A 109 15.54 5.77 6.99
C THR A 109 16.68 5.25 6.10
N LYS A 110 17.71 4.68 6.68
CA LYS A 110 18.85 4.12 5.91
C LYS A 110 18.48 2.88 5.10
N GLN A 111 17.47 2.13 5.53
CA GLN A 111 16.94 0.93 4.89
C GLN A 111 15.67 1.18 4.06
N ALA A 112 15.17 2.41 4.07
CA ALA A 112 13.94 2.74 3.36
C ALA A 112 14.13 2.72 1.84
N THR A 113 13.10 2.22 1.16
CA THR A 113 13.02 2.18 -0.29
C THR A 113 11.66 2.66 -0.79
N LEU A 114 11.65 3.34 -1.91
CA LEU A 114 10.50 3.54 -2.78
C LEU A 114 10.57 2.53 -3.93
N GLY A 115 9.51 2.42 -4.71
CA GLY A 115 9.45 1.58 -5.91
C GLY A 115 8.86 2.31 -7.10
N PRO A 116 8.90 1.71 -8.31
CA PRO A 116 8.17 2.19 -9.47
C PRO A 116 6.67 2.27 -9.22
N ILE A 117 5.98 3.03 -10.07
CA ILE A 117 4.52 3.22 -10.01
C ILE A 117 3.83 2.67 -11.27
N ASP A 118 4.49 1.76 -11.98
CA ASP A 118 3.94 1.12 -13.15
C ASP A 118 2.75 0.22 -12.81
N PRO A 119 1.62 0.34 -13.52
CA PRO A 119 0.44 -0.46 -13.21
C PRO A 119 0.53 -1.88 -13.75
N SER A 120 0.03 -2.81 -12.94
CA SER A 120 -0.36 -4.15 -13.39
C SER A 120 -1.88 -4.27 -13.37
N LEU A 121 -2.47 -4.77 -14.45
CA LEU A 121 -3.91 -4.88 -14.58
C LEU A 121 -4.40 -6.27 -14.16
N HIS A 122 -5.48 -6.27 -13.39
CA HIS A 122 -6.21 -7.46 -12.98
C HIS A 122 -7.67 -7.29 -13.45
N THR A 123 -8.02 -7.86 -14.59
CA THR A 123 -9.37 -7.83 -15.16
C THR A 123 -9.85 -9.23 -15.47
N ALA A 124 -11.15 -9.43 -15.58
CA ALA A 124 -11.73 -10.71 -15.96
C ALA A 124 -11.31 -11.18 -17.38
N LEU A 125 -10.77 -10.27 -18.20
CA LEU A 125 -10.29 -10.56 -19.56
C LEU A 125 -8.78 -10.82 -19.62
N ASN A 126 -8.10 -10.86 -18.49
CA ASN A 126 -6.68 -11.20 -18.45
C ASN A 126 -6.46 -12.66 -18.90
N PRO A 127 -5.29 -13.00 -19.46
CA PRO A 127 -4.95 -14.36 -19.82
C PRO A 127 -5.09 -15.31 -18.64
N GLN A 128 -5.70 -16.47 -18.87
CA GLN A 128 -5.86 -17.49 -17.86
C GLN A 128 -4.68 -18.47 -17.91
N VAL A 129 -4.11 -18.78 -16.74
CA VAL A 129 -3.08 -19.81 -16.62
C VAL A 129 -3.69 -21.20 -16.32
N PRO A 130 -2.91 -22.30 -16.47
CA PRO A 130 -3.45 -23.66 -16.39
C PRO A 130 -4.19 -24.03 -15.10
N ASP A 131 -3.90 -23.37 -13.98
CA ASP A 131 -4.57 -23.57 -12.70
C ASP A 131 -5.91 -22.80 -12.58
N GLY A 132 -6.31 -22.08 -13.64
CA GLY A 132 -7.54 -21.30 -13.71
C GLY A 132 -7.41 -19.87 -13.17
N SER A 133 -6.26 -19.49 -12.60
CA SER A 133 -6.04 -18.11 -12.16
C SER A 133 -5.76 -17.18 -13.35
N LEU A 134 -5.97 -15.88 -13.14
CA LEU A 134 -5.74 -14.85 -14.17
C LEU A 134 -4.32 -14.30 -14.03
N PHE A 135 -3.61 -14.27 -15.15
CA PHE A 135 -2.26 -13.71 -15.20
C PHE A 135 -2.32 -12.17 -15.28
N PRO A 136 -1.69 -11.44 -14.36
CA PRO A 136 -1.69 -9.97 -14.41
C PRO A 136 -0.94 -9.49 -15.65
N VAL A 137 -1.52 -8.51 -16.36
CA VAL A 137 -0.87 -7.91 -17.54
C VAL A 137 -0.19 -6.61 -17.11
N SER A 138 1.15 -6.63 -17.10
CA SER A 138 1.96 -5.45 -16.83
C SER A 138 2.04 -4.54 -18.07
N VAL A 139 1.89 -3.24 -17.86
CA VAL A 139 2.09 -2.22 -18.89
C VAL A 139 3.50 -2.31 -19.47
N GLU A 140 4.50 -2.52 -18.60
CA GLU A 140 5.90 -2.59 -19.04
C GLU A 140 6.20 -3.89 -19.80
N ALA A 141 5.53 -5.01 -19.50
CA ALA A 141 5.67 -6.25 -20.28
C ALA A 141 5.15 -6.08 -21.72
N VAL A 142 3.98 -5.42 -21.89
CA VAL A 142 3.43 -5.13 -23.22
C VAL A 142 4.35 -4.18 -24.01
N LYS A 143 4.84 -3.12 -23.35
CA LYS A 143 5.79 -2.18 -23.94
C LYS A 143 7.10 -2.88 -24.32
N GLY A 144 7.68 -3.64 -23.40
CA GLY A 144 8.93 -4.37 -23.57
C GLY A 144 8.88 -5.34 -24.76
N TYR A 145 7.75 -6.03 -24.98
CA TYR A 145 7.57 -6.89 -26.14
C TYR A 145 7.69 -6.13 -27.48
N LEU A 146 7.07 -4.95 -27.56
CA LEU A 146 7.16 -4.12 -28.78
C LEU A 146 8.52 -3.46 -28.93
N GLU A 147 9.16 -3.03 -27.85
CA GLU A 147 10.49 -2.44 -27.85
C GLU A 147 11.57 -3.48 -28.20
N PHE A 148 11.44 -4.71 -27.72
CA PHE A 148 12.33 -5.81 -28.12
C PHE A 148 12.32 -6.01 -29.65
N ALA A 149 11.13 -6.03 -30.26
CA ALA A 149 11.03 -6.16 -31.69
C ALA A 149 11.73 -5.02 -32.45
N LYS A 150 11.56 -3.77 -31.97
CA LYS A 150 12.15 -2.59 -32.62
C LYS A 150 13.66 -2.46 -32.39
N ASN A 151 14.10 -2.61 -31.14
CA ASN A 151 15.44 -2.25 -30.74
C ASN A 151 16.44 -3.41 -30.91
N GLU A 152 16.02 -4.66 -30.62
CA GLU A 152 16.90 -5.82 -30.69
C GLU A 152 16.80 -6.55 -32.04
N LEU A 153 15.60 -6.63 -32.63
CA LEU A 153 15.39 -7.30 -33.90
C LEU A 153 15.40 -6.35 -35.09
N SER A 154 15.51 -5.01 -34.86
CA SER A 154 15.51 -3.98 -35.85
C SER A 154 14.25 -3.98 -36.78
N ILE A 155 13.12 -4.44 -36.25
CA ILE A 155 11.84 -4.45 -36.99
C ILE A 155 11.19 -3.07 -36.85
N THR A 156 11.24 -2.27 -37.91
CA THR A 156 10.77 -0.88 -37.89
C THR A 156 9.65 -0.61 -38.89
N ASP A 157 9.38 -1.52 -39.81
CA ASP A 157 8.31 -1.35 -40.79
C ASP A 157 6.92 -1.61 -40.17
N ASN A 158 5.94 -0.82 -40.63
CA ASN A 158 4.59 -0.85 -40.05
C ASN A 158 3.87 -2.18 -40.25
N ALA A 159 4.12 -2.91 -41.35
CA ALA A 159 3.44 -4.17 -41.61
C ALA A 159 3.91 -5.25 -40.66
N SER A 160 5.22 -5.38 -40.42
CA SER A 160 5.77 -6.32 -39.42
C SER A 160 5.37 -5.97 -37.99
N LEU A 161 5.36 -4.68 -37.65
CA LEU A 161 4.90 -4.23 -36.33
C LEU A 161 3.40 -4.51 -36.11
N ALA A 162 2.56 -4.33 -37.15
CA ALA A 162 1.14 -4.70 -37.09
C ALA A 162 0.96 -6.20 -36.86
N SER A 163 1.73 -7.04 -37.56
CA SER A 163 1.68 -8.49 -37.38
C SER A 163 2.13 -8.92 -35.97
N ILE A 164 3.15 -8.26 -35.41
CA ILE A 164 3.58 -8.50 -34.03
C ILE A 164 2.48 -8.12 -33.04
N PHE A 165 1.81 -6.99 -33.27
CA PHE A 165 0.69 -6.55 -32.43
C PHE A 165 -0.52 -7.48 -32.54
N GLU A 166 -0.84 -7.98 -33.73
CA GLU A 166 -1.88 -9.01 -33.95
C GLU A 166 -1.56 -10.26 -33.14
N LYS A 167 -0.31 -10.73 -33.18
CA LYS A 167 0.13 -11.90 -32.39
C LYS A 167 0.00 -11.68 -30.89
N LEU A 168 0.32 -10.48 -30.38
CA LEU A 168 0.09 -10.15 -28.99
C LEU A 168 -1.41 -10.23 -28.65
N SER A 169 -2.27 -9.76 -29.55
CA SER A 169 -3.72 -9.76 -29.38
C SER A 169 -4.35 -11.15 -29.40
N ASP A 170 -3.65 -12.17 -29.90
CA ASP A 170 -4.06 -13.58 -29.81
C ASP A 170 -3.96 -14.12 -28.34
N PHE A 171 -3.08 -13.52 -27.52
CA PHE A 171 -2.81 -13.97 -26.14
C PHE A 171 -3.33 -13.00 -25.07
N VAL A 172 -3.38 -11.69 -25.40
CA VAL A 172 -3.87 -10.66 -24.50
C VAL A 172 -5.07 -9.99 -25.15
N HIS A 173 -6.22 -10.07 -24.52
CA HIS A 173 -7.46 -9.54 -25.06
C HIS A 173 -7.29 -8.03 -25.46
N PRO A 174 -7.74 -7.57 -26.64
CA PRO A 174 -7.54 -6.19 -27.10
C PRO A 174 -8.07 -5.12 -26.14
N LEU A 175 -9.16 -5.38 -25.41
CA LEU A 175 -9.67 -4.45 -24.39
C LEU A 175 -8.68 -4.29 -23.22
N VAL A 176 -7.98 -5.38 -22.83
CA VAL A 176 -6.94 -5.32 -21.80
C VAL A 176 -5.77 -4.46 -22.27
N LEU A 177 -5.36 -4.57 -23.55
CA LEU A 177 -4.33 -3.71 -24.15
C LEU A 177 -4.75 -2.23 -24.13
N GLY A 178 -6.03 -1.95 -24.39
CA GLY A 178 -6.61 -0.61 -24.25
C GLY A 178 -6.56 -0.08 -22.81
N GLU A 179 -6.91 -0.91 -21.84
CA GLU A 179 -6.83 -0.57 -20.42
C GLU A 179 -5.37 -0.36 -19.96
N VAL A 180 -4.41 -1.16 -20.44
CA VAL A 180 -2.97 -0.97 -20.21
C VAL A 180 -2.55 0.45 -20.58
N TYR A 181 -2.94 0.91 -21.78
CA TYR A 181 -2.61 2.25 -22.26
C TYR A 181 -3.25 3.35 -21.39
N ARG A 182 -4.54 3.20 -21.06
CA ARG A 182 -5.27 4.15 -20.22
C ARG A 182 -4.72 4.24 -18.80
N SER A 183 -4.43 3.11 -18.18
CA SER A 183 -3.87 3.04 -16.82
C SER A 183 -2.51 3.74 -16.74
N LYS A 184 -1.65 3.57 -17.75
CA LYS A 184 -0.38 4.29 -17.84
C LYS A 184 -0.59 5.81 -17.87
N ALA A 185 -1.44 6.29 -18.77
CA ALA A 185 -1.74 7.71 -18.90
C ALA A 185 -2.34 8.30 -17.60
N GLN A 186 -3.24 7.54 -16.95
CA GLN A 186 -3.85 7.95 -15.69
C GLN A 186 -2.82 8.09 -14.56
N ILE A 187 -1.91 7.11 -14.40
CA ILE A 187 -0.87 7.16 -13.37
C ILE A 187 0.11 8.30 -13.62
N GLN A 188 0.52 8.52 -14.87
CA GLN A 188 1.37 9.66 -15.22
C GLN A 188 0.72 11.00 -14.83
N MET A 189 -0.54 11.21 -15.25
CA MET A 189 -1.29 12.41 -14.90
C MET A 189 -1.43 12.58 -13.38
N MET A 190 -1.70 11.50 -12.65
CA MET A 190 -1.82 11.51 -11.19
C MET A 190 -0.49 11.88 -10.53
N ALA A 191 0.61 11.28 -10.96
CA ALA A 191 1.95 11.57 -10.46
C ALA A 191 2.34 13.04 -10.72
N GLU A 192 2.02 13.58 -11.91
CA GLU A 192 2.23 14.99 -12.26
C GLU A 192 1.47 15.94 -11.34
N GLN A 193 0.23 15.61 -10.98
CA GLN A 193 -0.57 16.42 -10.06
C GLN A 193 -0.04 16.37 -8.63
N LEU A 194 0.39 15.20 -8.17
CA LEU A 194 0.81 15.01 -6.79
C LEU A 194 2.20 15.58 -6.49
N ILE A 195 3.16 15.46 -7.41
CA ILE A 195 4.55 15.87 -7.18
C ILE A 195 4.75 17.39 -7.11
N GLN A 196 3.72 18.20 -7.43
CA GLN A 196 3.84 19.65 -7.56
C GLN A 196 4.38 20.34 -6.31
N ASN A 197 4.05 19.81 -5.12
CA ASN A 197 4.46 20.40 -3.86
C ASN A 197 5.89 20.02 -3.45
N GLN A 198 6.46 19.05 -4.14
CA GLN A 198 7.80 18.54 -3.85
C GLN A 198 8.86 19.05 -4.82
N VAL A 199 8.49 19.17 -6.08
CA VAL A 199 9.38 19.55 -7.18
C VAL A 199 8.75 20.65 -8.00
N ALA A 200 9.37 21.82 -8.09
CA ALA A 200 8.87 22.94 -8.85
C ALA A 200 9.23 22.89 -10.36
N ASP A 201 10.43 22.41 -10.67
CA ASP A 201 10.99 22.36 -12.02
C ASP A 201 10.23 21.38 -12.94
N PRO A 202 9.60 21.83 -14.04
CA PRO A 202 8.81 20.97 -14.94
C PRO A 202 9.65 19.89 -15.64
N ASP A 203 10.91 20.17 -16.01
CA ASP A 203 11.78 19.21 -16.68
C ASP A 203 12.20 18.09 -15.73
N LYS A 204 12.48 18.46 -14.49
CA LYS A 204 12.77 17.52 -13.43
C LYS A 204 11.56 16.64 -13.11
N LYS A 205 10.35 17.21 -13.02
CA LYS A 205 9.11 16.44 -12.85
C LYS A 205 8.96 15.39 -13.95
N ARG A 206 9.10 15.78 -15.21
CA ARG A 206 8.98 14.84 -16.35
C ARG A 206 9.97 13.69 -16.25
N LYS A 207 11.23 13.96 -15.89
CA LYS A 207 12.26 12.92 -15.72
C LYS A 207 11.91 11.96 -14.59
N ILE A 208 11.49 12.47 -13.43
CA ILE A 208 11.09 11.64 -12.28
C ILE A 208 9.93 10.73 -12.66
N ILE A 209 8.90 11.28 -13.29
CA ILE A 209 7.70 10.54 -13.68
C ILE A 209 8.01 9.49 -14.75
N ALA A 210 8.80 9.85 -15.75
CA ALA A 210 9.25 8.91 -16.79
C ALA A 210 10.00 7.73 -16.16
N PHE A 211 10.93 8.00 -15.26
CA PHE A 211 11.66 6.97 -14.54
C PHE A 211 10.72 6.06 -13.73
N LEU A 212 9.86 6.64 -12.89
CA LEU A 212 8.97 5.88 -12.01
C LEU A 212 7.91 5.06 -12.77
N CYS A 213 7.45 5.55 -13.93
CA CYS A 213 6.39 4.91 -14.71
C CYS A 213 6.91 3.92 -15.77
N SER A 214 8.20 4.00 -16.19
CA SER A 214 8.61 3.29 -17.41
C SER A 214 10.09 2.95 -17.53
N GLU A 215 10.98 3.69 -16.88
CA GLU A 215 12.43 3.57 -17.16
C GLU A 215 13.17 2.78 -16.07
N SER A 216 12.49 2.40 -15.00
CA SER A 216 13.05 1.60 -13.91
C SER A 216 13.42 0.16 -14.33
N GLY A 217 12.90 -0.29 -15.46
CA GLY A 217 13.20 -1.60 -16.06
C GLY A 217 12.59 -2.81 -15.35
N SER A 218 12.08 -2.67 -14.12
CA SER A 218 11.43 -3.74 -13.36
C SER A 218 10.51 -3.16 -12.31
N HIS A 219 9.35 -3.79 -12.12
CA HIS A 219 8.44 -3.47 -11.02
C HIS A 219 9.06 -3.70 -9.63
N ASP A 220 10.02 -4.62 -9.54
CA ASP A 220 10.75 -4.92 -8.30
C ASP A 220 11.96 -4.02 -8.06
N TYR A 221 12.17 -3.01 -8.92
CA TYR A 221 13.26 -2.06 -8.74
C TYR A 221 13.09 -1.29 -7.42
N THR A 222 14.15 -1.19 -6.64
CA THR A 222 14.12 -0.52 -5.34
C THR A 222 14.94 0.76 -5.36
N ILE A 223 14.27 1.89 -5.14
CA ILE A 223 14.85 3.23 -5.11
C ILE A 223 15.25 3.53 -3.67
N ASN A 224 16.54 3.51 -3.38
CA ASN A 224 17.05 3.83 -2.06
C ASN A 224 17.05 5.35 -1.79
N ARG A 225 17.27 5.74 -0.52
CA ARG A 225 17.23 7.15 -0.12
C ARG A 225 18.18 8.06 -0.92
N ARG A 226 19.42 7.61 -1.22
CA ARG A 226 20.39 8.43 -1.94
C ARG A 226 19.98 8.63 -3.39
N GLU A 227 19.50 7.60 -4.03
CA GLU A 227 18.97 7.63 -5.38
C GLU A 227 17.75 8.55 -5.47
N ALA A 228 16.76 8.38 -4.56
CA ALA A 228 15.59 9.24 -4.49
C ALA A 228 15.95 10.72 -4.33
N GLN A 229 16.95 11.02 -3.50
CA GLN A 229 17.39 12.40 -3.22
C GLN A 229 18.28 12.97 -4.32
N ASN A 230 19.33 12.25 -4.73
CA ASN A 230 20.41 12.81 -5.55
C ASN A 230 20.21 12.60 -7.05
N GLU A 231 19.64 11.47 -7.45
CA GLU A 231 19.46 11.11 -8.85
C GLU A 231 18.09 11.52 -9.35
N LEU A 232 17.02 11.13 -8.64
CA LEU A 232 15.67 11.56 -8.96
C LEU A 232 15.41 13.00 -8.49
N GLY A 233 16.03 13.40 -7.39
CA GLY A 233 15.93 14.75 -6.83
C GLY A 233 14.59 15.04 -6.18
N LEU A 234 13.98 14.04 -5.58
CA LEU A 234 12.84 14.20 -4.67
C LEU A 234 13.27 14.96 -3.41
N ASN A 235 12.32 15.63 -2.74
CA ASN A 235 12.59 16.30 -1.47
C ASN A 235 12.68 15.28 -0.33
N VAL A 236 13.76 14.50 -0.34
CA VAL A 236 14.00 13.45 0.66
C VAL A 236 14.91 13.97 1.78
N LYS A 237 14.53 13.69 3.02
CA LYS A 237 15.26 14.02 4.23
C LYS A 237 15.80 12.77 4.91
N LYS A 238 16.99 12.89 5.45
CA LYS A 238 17.56 11.91 6.37
C LYS A 238 17.06 12.23 7.79
N PRO A 239 16.49 11.28 8.54
CA PRO A 239 16.13 11.52 9.93
C PRO A 239 17.40 11.77 10.78
N SER A 240 17.28 12.54 11.88
CA SER A 240 18.29 12.62 12.92
C SER A 240 18.50 11.24 13.58
N LEU A 241 19.52 11.09 14.41
CA LEU A 241 19.74 9.82 15.11
C LEU A 241 18.56 9.52 16.03
N GLU A 242 18.09 10.49 16.78
CA GLU A 242 16.94 10.36 17.69
C GLU A 242 15.66 9.98 16.91
N GLN A 243 15.33 10.71 15.85
CA GLN A 243 14.19 10.39 14.97
C GLN A 243 14.29 8.98 14.40
N TYR A 244 15.50 8.58 13.97
CA TYR A 244 15.72 7.23 13.44
C TYR A 244 15.46 6.15 14.49
N GLU A 245 15.91 6.35 15.73
CA GLU A 245 15.70 5.40 16.82
C GLU A 245 14.20 5.24 17.16
N LEU A 246 13.45 6.35 17.19
CA LEU A 246 12.02 6.32 17.41
C LEU A 246 11.27 5.62 16.27
N ILE A 247 11.59 5.97 15.02
CA ILE A 247 10.99 5.30 13.84
C ILE A 247 11.28 3.80 13.87
N LYS A 248 12.53 3.42 14.21
CA LYS A 248 12.93 2.02 14.27
C LYS A 248 12.18 1.26 15.36
N LYS A 249 12.07 1.83 16.57
CA LYS A 249 11.30 1.21 17.66
C LYS A 249 9.84 0.98 17.29
N LEU A 250 9.21 2.00 16.66
CA LEU A 250 7.84 1.87 16.18
C LEU A 250 7.70 0.77 15.12
N TYR A 251 8.62 0.76 14.14
CA TYR A 251 8.61 -0.25 13.08
C TYR A 251 8.84 -1.66 13.62
N ASP A 252 9.77 -1.84 14.54
CA ASP A 252 10.08 -3.15 15.14
C ASP A 252 8.86 -3.68 15.92
N ASP A 253 8.18 -2.85 16.74
CA ASP A 253 6.96 -3.24 17.47
C ASP A 253 5.81 -3.64 16.52
N ILE A 254 5.59 -2.86 15.45
CA ILE A 254 4.56 -3.19 14.45
C ILE A 254 4.94 -4.46 13.67
N ASN A 255 6.21 -4.63 13.32
CA ASN A 255 6.69 -5.84 12.64
C ASN A 255 6.47 -7.10 13.50
N ASP A 256 6.69 -7.00 14.81
CA ASP A 256 6.45 -8.09 15.74
C ASP A 256 4.95 -8.42 15.88
N GLU A 257 4.08 -7.42 15.84
CA GLU A 257 2.64 -7.62 15.86
C GLU A 257 2.10 -8.22 14.55
N LEU A 258 2.52 -7.69 13.41
CA LEU A 258 2.03 -8.11 12.09
C LEU A 258 2.81 -9.30 11.49
N LEU A 259 3.93 -9.69 12.09
CA LEU A 259 4.75 -10.86 11.72
C LEU A 259 5.18 -10.84 10.23
N PHE A 260 5.70 -9.71 9.72
CA PHE A 260 5.99 -9.52 8.30
C PHE A 260 6.82 -10.63 7.65
N SER A 261 7.79 -11.19 8.38
CA SER A 261 8.71 -12.21 7.86
C SER A 261 8.24 -13.65 8.13
N LYS A 262 7.16 -13.86 8.93
CA LYS A 262 6.70 -15.19 9.30
C LYS A 262 5.48 -15.60 8.46
N PRO A 263 5.60 -16.55 7.51
CA PRO A 263 4.47 -17.01 6.72
C PRO A 263 3.30 -17.46 7.61
N PHE A 264 2.08 -17.17 7.19
CA PHE A 264 0.90 -17.79 7.79
C PHE A 264 0.65 -19.14 7.12
N MET A 265 0.70 -20.20 7.91
CA MET A 265 0.54 -21.57 7.42
C MET A 265 -0.68 -22.22 8.10
N LEU A 266 -1.71 -22.54 7.34
CA LEU A 266 -2.90 -23.24 7.84
C LEU A 266 -2.56 -24.59 8.51
N THR A 267 -1.48 -25.22 8.07
CA THR A 267 -0.97 -26.47 8.66
C THR A 267 -0.46 -26.31 10.09
N GLU A 268 -0.07 -25.11 10.50
CA GLU A 268 0.42 -24.81 11.85
C GLU A 268 -0.67 -24.31 12.79
N VAL A 269 -1.84 -23.93 12.23
CA VAL A 269 -2.97 -23.42 12.99
C VAL A 269 -3.83 -24.58 13.50
N ASN A 270 -4.26 -24.51 14.75
CA ASN A 270 -5.19 -25.46 15.34
C ASN A 270 -6.34 -24.70 16.06
N GLY A 271 -7.54 -24.82 15.53
CA GLY A 271 -8.71 -24.10 16.05
C GLY A 271 -8.84 -22.67 15.54
N ALA A 272 -9.30 -21.76 16.39
CA ALA A 272 -9.55 -20.37 16.03
C ALA A 272 -8.24 -19.57 15.85
N TYR A 273 -8.26 -18.62 14.92
CA TYR A 273 -7.15 -17.70 14.70
C TYR A 273 -7.66 -16.29 14.36
N THR A 274 -6.82 -15.31 14.66
CA THR A 274 -6.99 -13.92 14.26
C THR A 274 -5.65 -13.42 13.72
N VAL A 275 -5.67 -12.83 12.52
CA VAL A 275 -4.49 -12.24 11.90
C VAL A 275 -4.79 -10.78 11.56
N ARG A 276 -4.09 -9.85 12.21
CA ARG A 276 -4.09 -8.44 11.83
C ARG A 276 -3.24 -8.29 10.57
N ARG A 277 -3.77 -7.56 9.57
CA ARG A 277 -3.15 -7.43 8.25
C ARG A 277 -2.87 -5.98 7.86
N CYS A 278 -3.55 -5.03 8.48
CA CYS A 278 -3.35 -3.61 8.26
C CYS A 278 -3.59 -2.85 9.57
N LEU A 279 -2.87 -1.74 9.77
CA LEU A 279 -3.05 -0.83 10.90
C LEU A 279 -3.21 0.60 10.40
N LEU A 280 -4.16 1.33 11.00
CA LEU A 280 -4.26 2.78 10.94
C LEU A 280 -4.32 3.29 12.38
N GLU A 281 -3.31 4.06 12.80
CA GLU A 281 -3.16 4.46 14.20
C GLU A 281 -2.77 5.94 14.33
N SER A 282 -3.30 6.61 15.35
CA SER A 282 -2.85 7.94 15.79
C SER A 282 -3.07 8.10 17.29
N VAL A 283 -2.42 9.09 17.90
CA VAL A 283 -2.54 9.36 19.35
C VAL A 283 -4.00 9.57 19.77
N VAL A 284 -4.76 10.31 18.98
CA VAL A 284 -6.14 10.71 19.30
C VAL A 284 -7.20 9.85 18.62
N GLY A 285 -6.84 9.20 17.50
CA GLY A 285 -7.75 8.33 16.74
C GLY A 285 -7.90 6.94 17.33
N GLY A 286 -6.89 6.47 18.05
CA GLY A 286 -6.84 5.09 18.49
C GLY A 286 -6.15 4.18 17.49
N SER A 287 -6.54 2.92 17.47
CA SER A 287 -6.04 1.90 16.54
C SER A 287 -7.20 1.25 15.80
N ASP A 288 -7.24 1.45 14.50
CA ASP A 288 -8.07 0.67 13.59
C ASP A 288 -7.20 -0.36 12.87
N TYR A 289 -7.70 -1.58 12.75
CA TYR A 289 -6.96 -2.65 12.10
C TYR A 289 -7.85 -3.53 11.24
N PHE A 290 -7.33 -3.92 10.08
CA PHE A 290 -7.97 -4.92 9.24
C PHE A 290 -7.53 -6.30 9.68
N SER A 291 -8.47 -7.20 9.96
CA SER A 291 -8.19 -8.57 10.39
C SER A 291 -8.93 -9.62 9.58
N THR A 292 -8.30 -10.79 9.50
CA THR A 292 -8.95 -12.05 9.09
C THR A 292 -9.06 -12.96 10.30
N GLU A 293 -10.28 -13.37 10.62
CA GLU A 293 -10.60 -14.25 11.75
C GLU A 293 -11.23 -15.54 11.21
N GLY A 294 -10.77 -16.67 11.70
CA GLY A 294 -11.28 -17.93 11.19
C GLY A 294 -11.03 -19.09 12.13
N VAL A 295 -11.43 -20.26 11.68
CA VAL A 295 -11.24 -21.53 12.39
C VAL A 295 -10.68 -22.57 11.41
N VAL A 296 -9.62 -23.22 11.80
CA VAL A 296 -9.04 -24.37 11.10
C VAL A 296 -9.56 -25.65 11.75
N VAL A 297 -10.26 -26.47 10.96
CA VAL A 297 -10.76 -27.77 11.38
C VAL A 297 -9.97 -28.86 10.66
N ARG A 298 -9.54 -29.86 11.43
CA ARG A 298 -8.83 -31.04 10.89
C ARG A 298 -9.73 -32.24 10.99
N ALA A 299 -10.00 -32.89 9.87
CA ALA A 299 -10.84 -34.08 9.79
C ALA A 299 -10.03 -35.25 9.20
N PRO A 300 -10.05 -36.45 9.82
CA PRO A 300 -9.44 -37.63 9.21
C PRO A 300 -10.21 -38.03 7.95
N MET A 301 -9.47 -38.37 6.89
CA MET A 301 -10.04 -38.90 5.66
C MET A 301 -9.96 -40.42 5.65
N PRO A 302 -10.81 -41.11 4.83
CA PRO A 302 -10.83 -42.57 4.75
C PRO A 302 -9.51 -43.22 4.32
N ASP A 303 -8.67 -42.46 3.61
CA ASP A 303 -7.32 -42.89 3.18
C ASP A 303 -6.21 -42.68 4.21
N GLY A 304 -6.57 -42.23 5.43
CA GLY A 304 -5.64 -41.94 6.52
C GLY A 304 -4.98 -40.56 6.43
N GLN A 305 -5.30 -39.75 5.43
CA GLN A 305 -4.85 -38.36 5.36
C GLN A 305 -5.68 -37.45 6.29
N ILE A 306 -5.16 -36.26 6.57
CA ILE A 306 -5.88 -35.23 7.35
C ILE A 306 -6.31 -34.12 6.38
N ALA A 307 -7.62 -33.98 6.19
CA ALA A 307 -8.17 -32.82 5.50
C ALA A 307 -8.09 -31.60 6.41
N ILE A 308 -7.54 -30.49 5.88
CA ILE A 308 -7.50 -29.19 6.55
C ILE A 308 -8.56 -28.31 5.89
N GLN A 309 -9.56 -27.92 6.68
CA GLN A 309 -10.60 -26.99 6.25
C GLN A 309 -10.40 -25.67 6.97
N ASN A 310 -10.32 -24.58 6.19
CA ASN A 310 -10.29 -23.22 6.72
C ASN A 310 -11.68 -22.58 6.53
N ARG A 311 -12.26 -22.10 7.60
CA ARG A 311 -13.47 -21.31 7.57
C ARG A 311 -13.16 -19.90 8.06
N ILE A 312 -13.25 -18.91 7.18
CA ILE A 312 -13.16 -17.50 7.55
C ILE A 312 -14.52 -17.08 8.10
N ASN A 313 -14.54 -16.58 9.31
CA ASN A 313 -15.74 -16.11 10.02
C ASN A 313 -15.90 -14.60 9.89
N PHE A 314 -14.79 -13.88 9.77
CA PHE A 314 -14.78 -12.42 9.61
C PHE A 314 -13.55 -11.99 8.82
N GLU A 315 -13.73 -11.05 7.91
CA GLU A 315 -12.64 -10.31 7.26
C GLU A 315 -13.09 -8.86 7.11
N GLY A 316 -12.35 -7.94 7.74
CA GLY A 316 -12.72 -6.52 7.74
C GLY A 316 -11.98 -5.70 8.80
N TRP A 317 -12.39 -4.46 8.92
CA TRP A 317 -11.85 -3.52 9.88
C TRP A 317 -12.47 -3.68 11.27
N ARG A 318 -11.64 -3.46 12.28
CA ARG A 318 -12.01 -3.40 13.69
C ARG A 318 -11.33 -2.23 14.36
N HIS A 319 -11.98 -1.69 15.39
CA HIS A 319 -11.40 -0.68 16.29
C HIS A 319 -10.94 -1.32 17.59
N ASP A 320 -9.73 -0.97 18.06
CA ASP A 320 -9.22 -1.45 19.34
C ASP A 320 -9.75 -0.56 20.47
N ARG A 321 -10.78 -1.04 21.17
CA ARG A 321 -11.44 -0.33 22.28
C ARG A 321 -10.56 -0.15 23.54
N SER A 322 -9.42 -0.80 23.62
CA SER A 322 -8.48 -0.63 24.73
C SER A 322 -7.89 0.78 24.79
N SER A 323 -8.05 1.56 23.71
CA SER A 323 -7.58 2.95 23.59
C SER A 323 -8.56 3.99 24.16
N ASP A 324 -9.82 3.63 24.43
CA ASP A 324 -10.87 4.59 24.83
C ASP A 324 -10.88 4.92 26.34
N ASN A 325 -9.93 4.38 27.11
CA ASN A 325 -9.92 4.45 28.58
C ASN A 325 -9.26 5.69 29.21
N ASP A 326 -9.36 6.86 28.57
CA ASP A 326 -8.97 8.11 29.24
C ASP A 326 -10.01 9.22 29.13
N ASN A 327 -11.25 9.01 29.45
CA ASN A 327 -12.29 10.00 29.83
C ASN A 327 -13.70 9.62 29.36
N LEU A 328 -14.26 8.53 29.89
CA LEU A 328 -15.74 8.49 30.03
C LEU A 328 -16.07 7.39 31.06
N ALA A 329 -16.51 7.84 32.23
CA ALA A 329 -17.24 6.97 33.14
C ALA A 329 -18.52 6.50 32.42
N ILE A 330 -18.52 5.26 31.99
CA ILE A 330 -19.67 4.64 31.33
C ILE A 330 -20.64 4.24 32.45
N THR A 331 -21.82 4.85 32.44
CA THR A 331 -22.99 4.31 33.10
C THR A 331 -23.40 3.03 32.40
N ASP A 332 -23.47 1.95 33.18
CA ASP A 332 -23.92 0.63 32.76
C ASP A 332 -25.25 0.67 31.99
N GLY A 333 -25.27 -0.04 30.85
CA GLY A 333 -26.45 -0.57 30.21
C GLY A 333 -26.79 0.00 28.85
N GLU A 334 -26.17 -0.57 27.81
CA GLU A 334 -26.84 -0.77 26.53
C GLU A 334 -26.08 -1.80 25.69
N GLU A 335 -26.85 -2.72 25.11
CA GLU A 335 -26.38 -3.85 24.31
C GLU A 335 -25.64 -3.39 23.04
N ALA A 336 -24.60 -4.09 22.69
CA ALA A 336 -23.79 -3.85 21.50
C ALA A 336 -24.62 -4.00 20.22
N ILE A 337 -24.86 -2.89 19.54
CA ILE A 337 -25.41 -2.89 18.18
C ILE A 337 -24.25 -3.24 17.23
N VAL A 338 -24.26 -4.47 16.72
CA VAL A 338 -23.39 -4.92 15.64
C VAL A 338 -23.91 -4.32 14.34
N TYR A 339 -23.21 -3.35 13.78
CA TYR A 339 -23.43 -2.96 12.40
C TYR A 339 -22.75 -3.95 11.46
N GLU A 340 -23.51 -4.95 11.02
CA GLU A 340 -23.18 -5.72 9.82
C GLU A 340 -23.40 -4.83 8.59
N ARG A 341 -22.36 -4.22 8.06
CA ARG A 341 -22.37 -3.71 6.69
C ARG A 341 -22.03 -4.90 5.77
N GLY A 342 -23.07 -5.46 5.16
CA GLY A 342 -22.97 -6.56 4.22
C GLY A 342 -22.05 -6.21 3.05
N ALA A 343 -21.09 -7.07 2.81
CA ALA A 343 -20.36 -7.14 1.56
C ALA A 343 -21.21 -7.91 0.54
N ASP A 344 -22.10 -7.22 -0.18
CA ASP A 344 -22.68 -7.70 -1.42
C ASP A 344 -22.02 -6.96 -2.58
N TYR A 345 -20.95 -7.56 -3.11
CA TYR A 345 -20.51 -7.35 -4.48
C TYR A 345 -20.24 -8.72 -5.09
N GLN A 346 -21.34 -9.39 -5.47
CA GLN A 346 -21.37 -10.37 -6.55
C GLN A 346 -21.95 -9.65 -7.77
N THR A 347 -21.13 -9.34 -8.74
CA THR A 347 -21.32 -9.53 -10.21
C THR A 347 -20.08 -9.05 -10.94
#